data_075f91ceea630a19ce5f79e981f1205f
#
_entry.id   075f91ceea630a19ce5f79e981f1205f
#
_cell.length_a   1.000
_cell.length_b   1.000
_cell.length_c   1.000
_cell.angle_alpha   90.00
_cell.angle_beta   90.00
_cell.angle_gamma   90.00
#
_symmetry.space_group_name_H-M   'P 1'
#
loop_
_entity.id
_entity.type
_entity.pdbx_description
1 polymer ?
#
loop_
_entity_poly.entity_id
_entity_poly.type
_entity_poly.pdbx_seq_one_letter_code
_entity_poly.pdbx_strand_id
1 'polypeptide(L)'
;PALLFQWMEHAEPPGWTSLKPADISAQRTLHIEALNLRVVLDQLFTAHVAGHNPKTTTEHALGRPISWTLASSRLGHSERGTLLIENQYAPLHAAAALGPIAQNAVELIQSVDPARLRRCAAHLCLRWFVDTSKGGRRGWCSMATCGNRAKAARYRARQERDTAEA
;
A
#
# COMPACT_ATOMS: atom_id res chain seq x y z
N PRO A 1 6.49 1.50 14.61
CA PRO A 1 6.01 2.87 14.33
C PRO A 1 6.99 3.66 13.47
N ALA A 2 8.30 3.71 13.84
CA ALA A 2 9.31 4.52 13.15
C ALA A 2 9.37 4.30 11.61
N LEU A 3 9.30 3.06 11.14
CA LEU A 3 9.32 2.74 9.69
C LEU A 3 8.09 3.25 8.93
N LEU A 4 6.90 3.27 9.57
CA LEU A 4 5.69 3.82 8.97
C LEU A 4 5.81 5.33 8.79
N PHE A 5 6.32 6.04 9.82
CA PHE A 5 6.54 7.49 9.76
C PHE A 5 7.63 7.85 8.74
N GLN A 6 8.71 7.09 8.69
CA GLN A 6 9.77 7.26 7.72
C GLN A 6 9.28 7.05 6.28
N TRP A 7 8.38 6.07 6.06
CA TRP A 7 7.72 5.87 4.78
C TRP A 7 6.81 7.05 4.44
N MET A 8 6.01 7.53 5.39
CA MET A 8 5.15 8.71 5.21
C MET A 8 5.96 9.96 4.84
N GLU A 9 7.16 10.15 5.39
CA GLU A 9 8.04 11.27 5.06
C GLU A 9 8.60 11.25 3.63
N HIS A 10 8.76 10.06 3.05
CA HIS A 10 9.36 9.90 1.70
C HIS A 10 8.33 9.66 0.59
N ALA A 11 7.13 9.24 0.94
CA ALA A 11 6.06 8.89 -0.02
C ALA A 11 4.94 9.93 -0.06
N GLU A 12 5.14 11.08 0.56
CA GLU A 12 4.07 12.06 0.77
C GLU A 12 3.57 12.70 -0.52
N PRO A 13 2.32 12.47 -0.92
CA PRO A 13 1.64 13.40 -1.80
C PRO A 13 1.57 14.79 -1.16
N PRO A 14 1.60 15.87 -1.93
CA PRO A 14 1.44 17.22 -1.40
C PRO A 14 0.20 17.33 -0.49
N GLY A 15 0.37 17.88 0.71
CA GLY A 15 -0.72 18.10 1.67
C GLY A 15 -0.87 17.04 2.79
N TRP A 16 -0.13 15.94 2.76
CA TRP A 16 -0.22 14.92 3.83
C TRP A 16 0.46 15.31 5.14
N THR A 17 1.33 16.31 5.14
CA THR A 17 2.00 16.80 6.35
C THR A 17 1.05 17.19 7.47
N SER A 18 -0.13 17.72 7.10
CA SER A 18 -1.19 18.07 8.04
C SER A 18 -1.86 16.87 8.73
N LEU A 19 -1.67 15.66 8.20
CA LEU A 19 -2.25 14.43 8.72
C LEU A 19 -1.30 13.68 9.68
N LYS A 20 -0.13 14.23 9.98
CA LYS A 20 0.79 13.62 10.95
C LYS A 20 0.18 13.62 12.34
N PRO A 21 0.26 12.50 13.09
CA PRO A 21 -0.28 12.45 14.44
C PRO A 21 0.51 13.37 15.37
N ALA A 22 -0.22 14.14 16.18
CA ALA A 22 0.34 15.18 17.03
C ALA A 22 1.14 14.64 18.24
N ASP A 23 0.77 13.46 18.74
CA ASP A 23 1.33 12.90 19.97
C ASP A 23 1.48 11.37 19.92
N ILE A 24 2.07 10.79 20.97
CA ILE A 24 2.34 9.34 21.08
C ILE A 24 1.04 8.52 21.08
N SER A 25 -0.04 9.02 21.68
CA SER A 25 -1.33 8.33 21.71
C SER A 25 -1.93 8.24 20.31
N ALA A 26 -1.92 9.35 19.58
CA ALA A 26 -2.32 9.41 18.18
C ALA A 26 -1.45 8.51 17.29
N GLN A 27 -0.14 8.44 17.53
CA GLN A 27 0.77 7.54 16.83
C GLN A 27 0.45 6.07 17.08
N ARG A 28 0.09 5.68 18.30
CA ARG A 28 -0.35 4.32 18.64
C ARG A 28 -1.65 3.97 17.92
N THR A 29 -2.61 4.88 17.93
CA THR A 29 -3.89 4.73 17.22
C THR A 29 -3.65 4.54 15.73
N LEU A 30 -2.84 5.40 15.10
CA LEU A 30 -2.48 5.27 13.69
C LEU A 30 -1.83 3.91 13.39
N HIS A 31 -0.94 3.43 14.26
CA HIS A 31 -0.28 2.15 14.07
C HIS A 31 -1.27 0.97 14.10
N ILE A 32 -2.16 0.94 15.09
CA ILE A 32 -3.18 -0.12 15.22
C ILE A 32 -4.10 -0.10 14.00
N GLU A 33 -4.61 1.07 13.62
CA GLU A 33 -5.51 1.20 12.48
C GLU A 33 -4.81 0.91 11.14
N ALA A 34 -3.51 1.17 11.01
CA ALA A 34 -2.73 0.79 9.83
C ALA A 34 -2.62 -0.75 9.69
N LEU A 35 -2.48 -1.47 10.80
CA LEU A 35 -2.48 -2.94 10.79
C LEU A 35 -3.87 -3.48 10.38
N ASN A 36 -4.94 -2.89 10.91
CA ASN A 36 -6.30 -3.23 10.55
C ASN A 36 -6.57 -2.98 9.05
N LEU A 37 -6.23 -1.78 8.57
CA LEU A 37 -6.39 -1.43 7.16
C LEU A 37 -5.62 -2.37 6.23
N ARG A 38 -4.43 -2.81 6.62
CA ARG A 38 -3.64 -3.78 5.85
C ARG A 38 -4.39 -5.10 5.64
N VAL A 39 -5.07 -5.61 6.66
CA VAL A 39 -5.90 -6.83 6.55
C VAL A 39 -7.06 -6.60 5.59
N VAL A 40 -7.72 -5.44 5.71
CA VAL A 40 -8.84 -5.05 4.85
C VAL A 40 -8.40 -4.93 3.39
N LEU A 41 -7.24 -4.32 3.13
CA LEU A 41 -6.68 -4.20 1.78
C LEU A 41 -6.29 -5.57 1.19
N ASP A 42 -5.76 -6.48 1.99
CA ASP A 42 -5.47 -7.85 1.54
C ASP A 42 -6.75 -8.58 1.10
N GLN A 43 -7.84 -8.42 1.85
CA GLN A 43 -9.16 -8.96 1.49
C GLN A 43 -9.71 -8.33 0.21
N LEU A 44 -9.64 -7.00 0.07
CA LEU A 44 -10.08 -6.26 -1.10
C LEU A 44 -9.36 -6.74 -2.37
N PHE A 45 -8.04 -6.76 -2.34
CA PHE A 45 -7.22 -7.16 -3.49
C PHE A 45 -7.37 -8.63 -3.83
N THR A 46 -7.53 -9.50 -2.82
CA THR A 46 -7.81 -10.92 -3.02
C THR A 46 -9.14 -11.12 -3.75
N ALA A 47 -10.20 -10.44 -3.31
CA ALA A 47 -11.50 -10.49 -3.97
C ALA A 47 -11.44 -9.98 -5.41
N HIS A 48 -10.78 -8.83 -5.62
CA HIS A 48 -10.62 -8.23 -6.96
C HIS A 48 -9.91 -9.19 -7.94
N VAL A 49 -8.79 -9.78 -7.53
CA VAL A 49 -8.04 -10.74 -8.38
C VAL A 49 -8.83 -12.01 -8.66
N ALA A 50 -9.70 -12.43 -7.75
CA ALA A 50 -10.60 -13.57 -7.93
C ALA A 50 -11.85 -13.24 -8.77
N GLY A 51 -12.03 -11.99 -9.22
CA GLY A 51 -13.21 -11.54 -9.95
C GLY A 51 -14.48 -11.47 -9.10
N HIS A 52 -14.32 -11.35 -7.79
CA HIS A 52 -15.44 -11.26 -6.84
C HIS A 52 -15.62 -9.83 -6.33
N ASN A 53 -16.85 -9.47 -5.99
CA ASN A 53 -17.11 -8.27 -5.22
C ASN A 53 -16.56 -8.42 -3.78
N PRO A 54 -16.02 -7.35 -3.18
CA PRO A 54 -15.63 -7.39 -1.78
C PRO A 54 -16.86 -7.67 -0.89
N LYS A 55 -16.63 -8.25 0.27
CA LYS A 55 -17.70 -8.44 1.26
C LYS A 55 -18.13 -7.10 1.83
N THR A 56 -19.39 -6.95 2.20
CA THR A 56 -19.94 -5.73 2.83
C THR A 56 -19.13 -5.30 4.07
N THR A 57 -18.60 -6.27 4.83
CA THR A 57 -17.72 -5.98 5.97
C THR A 57 -16.39 -5.31 5.54
N THR A 58 -15.84 -5.69 4.39
CA THR A 58 -14.65 -5.07 3.80
C THR A 58 -14.96 -3.64 3.32
N GLU A 59 -16.11 -3.44 2.69
CA GLU A 59 -16.58 -2.12 2.24
C GLU A 59 -16.75 -1.14 3.40
N HIS A 60 -17.43 -1.56 4.47
CA HIS A 60 -17.57 -0.76 5.68
C HIS A 60 -16.23 -0.45 6.35
N ALA A 61 -15.34 -1.44 6.41
CA ALA A 61 -14.00 -1.27 7.00
C ALA A 61 -13.12 -0.30 6.20
N LEU A 62 -13.29 -0.22 4.87
CA LEU A 62 -12.64 0.78 4.02
C LEU A 62 -13.27 2.16 4.14
N GLY A 63 -14.59 2.24 4.26
CA GLY A 63 -15.30 3.51 4.41
C GLY A 63 -14.90 4.29 5.67
N ARG A 64 -14.58 3.58 6.75
CA ARG A 64 -14.16 4.20 8.02
C ARG A 64 -12.91 5.09 7.86
N PRO A 65 -11.74 4.61 7.41
CA PRO A 65 -10.57 5.47 7.26
C PRO A 65 -10.78 6.61 6.25
N ILE A 66 -11.58 6.41 5.22
CA ILE A 66 -11.92 7.47 4.25
C ILE A 66 -12.65 8.61 4.97
N SER A 67 -13.58 8.30 5.88
CA SER A 67 -14.34 9.33 6.63
C SER A 67 -13.50 10.06 7.70
N TRP A 68 -12.31 9.60 8.03
CA TRP A 68 -11.43 10.25 9.00
C TRP A 68 -10.68 11.47 8.45
N THR A 69 -10.77 11.67 7.16
CA THR A 69 -10.06 12.76 6.47
C THR A 69 -11.05 13.61 5.68
N LEU A 70 -11.09 14.89 5.99
CA LEU A 70 -11.78 15.83 5.13
C LEU A 70 -10.83 16.24 4.01
N ALA A 71 -11.24 15.99 2.76
CA ALA A 71 -10.50 16.41 1.58
C ALA A 71 -11.21 17.58 0.92
N SER A 72 -10.46 18.62 0.56
CA SER A 72 -10.92 19.71 -0.30
C SER A 72 -9.90 19.96 -1.39
N SER A 73 -10.34 20.43 -2.53
CA SER A 73 -9.47 20.74 -3.67
C SER A 73 -9.52 22.22 -4.00
N ARG A 74 -8.37 22.79 -4.35
CA ARG A 74 -8.26 24.14 -4.87
C ARG A 74 -7.41 24.16 -6.14
N LEU A 75 -7.55 25.21 -6.93
CA LEU A 75 -6.64 25.46 -8.04
C LEU A 75 -5.35 26.09 -7.53
N GLY A 76 -4.24 25.54 -7.98
CA GLY A 76 -2.91 26.05 -7.74
C GLY A 76 -2.12 26.13 -9.04
N HIS A 77 -0.85 26.48 -8.95
CA HIS A 77 0.06 26.52 -10.09
C HIS A 77 1.35 25.77 -9.74
N SER A 78 1.87 25.02 -10.69
CA SER A 78 3.21 24.42 -10.60
C SER A 78 4.28 25.49 -10.66
N GLU A 79 5.52 25.14 -10.31
CA GLU A 79 6.69 26.04 -10.47
C GLU A 79 6.86 26.57 -11.91
N ARG A 80 6.33 25.85 -12.90
CA ARG A 80 6.33 26.25 -14.32
C ARG A 80 5.08 27.02 -14.74
N GLY A 81 4.23 27.43 -13.79
CA GLY A 81 3.00 28.19 -14.05
C GLY A 81 1.83 27.39 -14.62
N THR A 82 1.96 26.07 -14.74
CA THR A 82 0.85 25.19 -15.20
C THR A 82 -0.19 25.07 -14.11
N LEU A 83 -1.48 25.22 -14.48
CA LEU A 83 -2.60 25.05 -13.58
C LEU A 83 -2.65 23.60 -13.08
N LEU A 84 -2.87 23.42 -11.79
CA LEU A 84 -2.99 22.11 -11.16
C LEU A 84 -4.06 22.12 -10.05
N ILE A 85 -4.54 20.93 -9.70
CA ILE A 85 -5.42 20.75 -8.54
C ILE A 85 -4.54 20.37 -7.33
N GLU A 86 -4.62 21.19 -6.30
CA GLU A 86 -3.99 20.93 -5.01
C GLU A 86 -5.04 20.37 -4.04
N ASN A 87 -4.77 19.17 -3.51
CA ASN A 87 -5.61 18.58 -2.47
C ASN A 87 -5.13 19.04 -1.10
N GLN A 88 -6.08 19.53 -0.29
CA GLN A 88 -5.88 19.86 1.11
C GLN A 88 -6.61 18.84 1.96
N TYR A 89 -5.95 18.39 3.02
CA TYR A 89 -6.48 17.38 3.93
C TYR A 89 -6.55 17.93 5.35
N ALA A 90 -7.71 17.76 6.01
CA ALA A 90 -7.89 18.07 7.42
C ALA A 90 -8.18 16.78 8.20
N PRO A 91 -7.46 16.51 9.30
CA PRO A 91 -7.67 15.32 10.09
C PRO A 91 -8.94 15.45 10.95
N LEU A 92 -9.83 14.46 10.86
CA LEU A 92 -10.99 14.28 11.73
C LEU A 92 -10.78 13.17 12.76
N HIS A 93 -9.66 12.45 12.67
CA HIS A 93 -9.30 11.33 13.54
C HIS A 93 -7.78 11.22 13.68
N ALA A 94 -7.29 10.61 14.77
CA ALA A 94 -5.85 10.40 15.00
C ALA A 94 -5.16 9.56 13.90
N ALA A 95 -5.91 8.70 13.21
CA ALA A 95 -5.43 7.89 12.09
C ALA A 95 -5.86 8.43 10.71
N ALA A 96 -6.13 9.72 10.60
CA ALA A 96 -6.64 10.35 9.37
C ALA A 96 -5.71 10.14 8.15
N ALA A 97 -4.39 10.00 8.36
CA ALA A 97 -3.44 9.67 7.30
C ALA A 97 -3.75 8.36 6.52
N LEU A 98 -4.60 7.49 7.06
CA LEU A 98 -5.04 6.27 6.38
C LEU A 98 -6.18 6.50 5.39
N GLY A 99 -6.88 7.63 5.46
CA GLY A 99 -7.99 7.95 4.57
C GLY A 99 -7.57 7.97 3.09
N PRO A 100 -6.60 8.80 2.70
CA PRO A 100 -6.08 8.81 1.33
C PRO A 100 -5.52 7.45 0.86
N ILE A 101 -4.93 6.65 1.76
CA ILE A 101 -4.44 5.30 1.42
C ILE A 101 -5.61 4.37 1.08
N ALA A 102 -6.69 4.40 1.87
CA ALA A 102 -7.88 3.60 1.61
C ALA A 102 -8.58 4.05 0.31
N GLN A 103 -8.66 5.35 0.06
CA GLN A 103 -9.21 5.91 -1.17
C GLN A 103 -8.40 5.47 -2.40
N ASN A 104 -7.08 5.64 -2.37
CA ASN A 104 -6.20 5.21 -3.46
C ASN A 104 -6.29 3.70 -3.74
N ALA A 105 -6.54 2.87 -2.73
CA ALA A 105 -6.74 1.45 -2.93
C ALA A 105 -8.02 1.14 -3.70
N VAL A 106 -9.11 1.88 -3.46
CA VAL A 106 -10.36 1.77 -4.22
C VAL A 106 -10.16 2.25 -5.65
N GLU A 107 -9.51 3.40 -5.85
CA GLU A 107 -9.18 3.92 -7.19
C GLU A 107 -8.29 2.96 -7.98
N LEU A 108 -7.34 2.31 -7.30
CA LEU A 108 -6.47 1.31 -7.90
C LEU A 108 -7.26 0.14 -8.49
N ILE A 109 -8.18 -0.46 -7.75
CA ILE A 109 -8.96 -1.61 -8.24
C ILE A 109 -9.94 -1.22 -9.35
N GLN A 110 -10.34 0.05 -9.45
CA GLN A 110 -11.17 0.56 -10.55
C GLN A 110 -10.40 0.69 -11.88
N SER A 111 -9.09 0.93 -11.81
CA SER A 111 -8.24 1.25 -12.97
C SER A 111 -7.30 0.12 -13.38
N VAL A 112 -7.02 -0.84 -12.49
CA VAL A 112 -6.05 -1.91 -12.72
C VAL A 112 -6.74 -3.19 -13.18
N ASP A 113 -6.20 -3.80 -14.25
CA ASP A 113 -6.56 -5.15 -14.66
C ASP A 113 -6.28 -6.14 -13.51
N PRO A 114 -7.28 -6.93 -13.06
CA PRO A 114 -7.09 -7.95 -12.01
C PRO A 114 -5.90 -8.89 -12.25
N ALA A 115 -5.62 -9.25 -13.51
CA ALA A 115 -4.49 -10.09 -13.89
C ALA A 115 -3.12 -9.43 -13.64
N ARG A 116 -3.09 -8.10 -13.52
CA ARG A 116 -1.89 -7.31 -13.25
C ARG A 116 -1.68 -7.03 -11.77
N LEU A 117 -2.70 -7.12 -10.94
CA LEU A 117 -2.58 -6.98 -9.49
C LEU A 117 -2.12 -8.32 -8.88
N ARG A 118 -0.94 -8.34 -8.30
CA ARG A 118 -0.29 -9.59 -7.88
C ARG A 118 0.24 -9.52 -6.46
N ARG A 119 0.15 -10.64 -5.75
CA ARG A 119 0.82 -10.83 -4.47
C ARG A 119 2.26 -11.26 -4.68
N CYS A 120 3.20 -10.71 -3.91
CA CYS A 120 4.61 -11.08 -3.99
C CYS A 120 4.82 -12.56 -3.62
N ALA A 121 5.50 -13.32 -4.48
CA ALA A 121 5.79 -14.73 -4.27
C ALA A 121 6.97 -15.00 -3.30
N ALA A 122 7.64 -13.97 -2.79
CA ALA A 122 8.73 -14.16 -1.84
C ALA A 122 8.18 -14.59 -0.47
N HIS A 123 8.80 -15.60 0.13
CA HIS A 123 8.47 -16.07 1.47
C HIS A 123 8.45 -14.90 2.48
N LEU A 124 7.45 -14.83 3.31
CA LEU A 124 7.19 -13.77 4.30
C LEU A 124 6.95 -12.36 3.73
N CYS A 125 6.81 -12.18 2.42
CA CYS A 125 6.42 -10.91 1.83
C CYS A 125 4.90 -10.84 1.65
N LEU A 126 4.28 -9.86 2.32
CA LEU A 126 2.83 -9.65 2.27
C LEU A 126 2.43 -8.51 1.33
N ARG A 127 3.32 -8.07 0.45
CA ARG A 127 3.07 -6.94 -0.44
C ARG A 127 2.27 -7.36 -1.67
N TRP A 128 1.32 -6.54 -2.02
CA TRP A 128 0.71 -6.47 -3.35
C TRP A 128 1.50 -5.51 -4.25
N PHE A 129 1.45 -5.71 -5.54
CA PHE A 129 2.06 -4.82 -6.52
C PHE A 129 1.35 -4.94 -7.87
N VAL A 130 1.39 -3.89 -8.66
CA VAL A 130 0.93 -3.91 -10.05
C VAL A 130 2.09 -4.37 -10.93
N ASP A 131 1.84 -5.43 -11.72
CA ASP A 131 2.82 -5.91 -12.69
C ASP A 131 2.76 -5.08 -13.97
N THR A 132 3.64 -4.10 -14.06
CA THR A 132 3.80 -3.22 -15.24
C THR A 132 4.74 -3.80 -16.29
N SER A 133 5.24 -5.03 -16.13
CA SER A 133 6.13 -5.65 -17.10
C SER A 133 5.39 -6.03 -18.40
N LYS A 134 6.09 -6.02 -19.53
CA LYS A 134 5.52 -6.33 -20.85
C LYS A 134 4.80 -7.68 -20.88
N GLY A 135 5.36 -8.69 -20.20
CA GLY A 135 4.81 -10.05 -20.20
C GLY A 135 3.85 -10.36 -19.05
N GLY A 136 3.62 -9.46 -18.09
CA GLY A 136 2.71 -9.70 -16.95
C GLY A 136 3.09 -10.91 -16.08
N ARG A 137 4.38 -11.28 -16.00
CA ARG A 137 4.84 -12.49 -15.30
C ARG A 137 5.78 -12.24 -14.13
N ARG A 138 5.81 -11.00 -13.64
CA ARG A 138 6.64 -10.63 -12.50
C ARG A 138 6.16 -11.31 -11.22
N GLY A 139 7.02 -12.08 -10.57
CA GLY A 139 6.69 -12.81 -9.34
C GLY A 139 6.99 -12.05 -8.04
N TRP A 140 7.77 -10.96 -8.09
CA TRP A 140 8.22 -10.23 -6.90
C TRP A 140 7.91 -8.75 -6.97
N CYS A 141 7.51 -8.17 -5.82
CA CYS A 141 7.24 -6.73 -5.72
C CYS A 141 8.50 -5.87 -5.99
N SER A 142 9.68 -6.41 -5.72
CA SER A 142 10.98 -5.79 -6.02
C SER A 142 11.99 -6.85 -6.38
N MET A 143 12.70 -6.68 -7.49
CA MET A 143 13.77 -7.58 -7.89
C MET A 143 14.99 -7.41 -6.99
N ALA A 144 15.33 -6.17 -6.61
CA ALA A 144 16.47 -5.84 -5.77
C ALA A 144 16.38 -6.45 -4.35
N THR A 145 15.16 -6.59 -3.81
CA THR A 145 14.95 -7.14 -2.46
C THR A 145 14.40 -8.57 -2.53
N CYS A 146 13.14 -8.74 -2.89
CA CYS A 146 12.47 -10.03 -2.85
C CYS A 146 13.01 -11.03 -3.87
N GLY A 147 13.31 -10.58 -5.10
CA GLY A 147 13.87 -11.41 -6.15
C GLY A 147 15.27 -11.93 -5.79
N ASN A 148 16.15 -11.05 -5.31
CA ASN A 148 17.51 -11.44 -4.92
C ASN A 148 17.51 -12.35 -3.69
N ARG A 149 16.62 -12.12 -2.70
CA ARG A 149 16.44 -13.01 -1.55
C ARG A 149 16.01 -14.42 -2.00
N ALA A 150 15.07 -14.52 -2.92
CA ALA A 150 14.60 -15.80 -3.45
C ALA A 150 15.69 -16.52 -4.26
N LYS A 151 16.53 -15.80 -5.02
CA LYS A 151 17.69 -16.37 -5.71
C LYS A 151 18.71 -16.93 -4.72
N ALA A 152 19.06 -16.15 -3.70
CA ALA A 152 20.03 -16.58 -2.67
C ALA A 152 19.53 -17.80 -1.88
N ALA A 153 18.22 -17.85 -1.55
CA ALA A 153 17.65 -19.03 -0.88
C ALA A 153 17.72 -20.29 -1.75
N ARG A 154 17.40 -20.18 -3.05
CA ARG A 154 17.52 -21.32 -3.99
C ARG A 154 18.97 -21.78 -4.17
N TYR A 155 19.92 -20.86 -4.18
CA TYR A 155 21.34 -21.20 -4.26
C TYR A 155 21.80 -22.00 -3.04
N ARG A 156 21.47 -21.53 -1.81
CA ARG A 156 21.80 -22.27 -0.58
C ARG A 156 21.19 -23.68 -0.54
N ALA A 157 19.89 -23.80 -0.87
CA ALA A 157 19.21 -25.08 -0.89
C ALA A 157 19.79 -26.08 -1.93
N ARG A 158 20.40 -25.57 -3.00
CA ARG A 158 21.14 -26.45 -3.96
C ARG A 158 22.47 -26.93 -3.35
N GLN A 159 23.25 -26.04 -2.75
CA GLN A 159 24.50 -26.37 -2.08
C GLN A 159 24.31 -27.42 -0.98
N GLU A 160 23.26 -27.28 -0.16
CA GLU A 160 22.94 -28.24 0.91
C GLU A 160 22.59 -29.62 0.35
N ARG A 161 21.92 -29.71 -0.78
CA ARG A 161 21.67 -31.02 -1.45
C ARG A 161 22.92 -31.63 -2.01
N ASP A 162 23.74 -30.85 -2.72
CA ASP A 162 24.99 -31.34 -3.34
C ASP A 162 25.98 -31.84 -2.27
N THR A 163 25.98 -31.22 -1.06
CA THR A 163 26.79 -31.68 0.08
C THR A 163 26.23 -32.91 0.82
N ALA A 164 24.92 -33.15 0.74
CA ALA A 164 24.26 -34.29 1.36
C ALA A 164 24.39 -35.60 0.51
N GLU A 165 24.65 -35.43 -0.78
CA GLU A 165 24.80 -36.55 -1.75
C GLU A 165 26.29 -36.96 -1.98
N ALA A 166 27.23 -36.21 -1.39
CA ALA A 166 28.69 -36.47 -1.50
C ALA A 166 29.23 -37.22 -0.28
#